data_72da0c7235f60d00da2245d41e613209
#
_entry.id   72da0c7235f60d00da2245d41e613209
#
_cell.length_a   1.000
_cell.length_b   1.000
_cell.length_c   1.000
_cell.angle_alpha   90.00
_cell.angle_beta   90.00
_cell.angle_gamma   90.00
#
_symmetry.space_group_name_H-M   'P 1'
#
loop_
_entity.id
_entity.type
_entity.pdbx_description
1 polymer ?
#
loop_
_entity_poly.entity_id
_entity_poly.type
_entity_poly.pdbx_seq_one_letter_code
_entity_poly.pdbx_strand_id
1 'polypeptide(L)'
;MAIADLDKQPDSVSSVLKVFGILQALGEEREIGITELSQRVMMSKSTVYRFLQTMKTLGYVAQEGESEKYSLTLKLFELGARALQNVDLIRSADIQMRELSRLTKETVHLGALDEDSIVYIHKIDSMYNLRMYSRVGRRNPLYSTAIGKVLLAWRDRDEVKQILDGIEYKRSTDRTITNTDELLLLLDKVREQGYGEDNEEQEEGLRCI
;
A
#
# COMPACT_ATOMS: atom_id res chain seq x y z
N MET A 1 2.70 11.60 -1.32
CA MET A 1 3.36 12.72 -2.03
C MET A 1 3.42 12.37 -3.51
N ALA A 2 2.92 13.23 -4.41
CA ALA A 2 2.93 12.94 -5.85
C ALA A 2 4.38 13.03 -6.39
N ILE A 3 4.72 12.18 -7.38
CA ILE A 3 6.06 12.18 -8.02
C ILE A 3 6.43 13.57 -8.55
N ALA A 4 5.44 14.36 -8.98
CA ALA A 4 5.63 15.73 -9.45
C ALA A 4 6.14 16.72 -8.37
N ASP A 5 5.88 16.45 -7.09
CA ASP A 5 6.35 17.30 -5.97
C ASP A 5 7.79 16.95 -5.58
N LEU A 6 8.21 15.70 -5.80
CA LEU A 6 9.59 15.26 -5.56
C LEU A 6 10.58 15.83 -6.59
N ASP A 7 10.13 16.14 -7.81
CA ASP A 7 10.99 16.70 -8.88
C ASP A 7 11.46 18.13 -8.55
N LYS A 8 10.85 18.78 -7.54
CA LYS A 8 11.22 20.12 -7.06
C LYS A 8 12.27 20.14 -5.94
N GLN A 9 12.65 18.97 -5.41
CA GLN A 9 13.69 18.90 -4.39
C GLN A 9 15.07 19.06 -5.03
N PRO A 10 15.97 19.90 -4.45
CA PRO A 10 17.25 20.26 -5.07
C PRO A 10 18.20 19.07 -5.31
N ASP A 11 18.04 17.96 -4.58
CA ASP A 11 18.87 16.77 -4.70
C ASP A 11 18.16 15.59 -5.40
N SER A 12 16.98 15.83 -6.01
CA SER A 12 16.24 14.76 -6.67
C SER A 12 16.81 14.46 -8.07
N VAL A 13 17.00 13.16 -8.37
CA VAL A 13 17.40 12.72 -9.71
C VAL A 13 16.15 12.41 -10.52
N SER A 14 15.74 13.33 -11.37
CA SER A 14 14.52 13.25 -12.20
C SER A 14 14.39 11.93 -12.98
N SER A 15 15.50 11.33 -13.44
CA SER A 15 15.46 10.03 -14.12
C SER A 15 15.05 8.88 -13.18
N VAL A 16 15.43 8.91 -11.92
CA VAL A 16 15.05 7.92 -10.92
C VAL A 16 13.55 8.02 -10.64
N LEU A 17 13.03 9.23 -10.45
CA LEU A 17 11.60 9.47 -10.25
C LEU A 17 10.78 8.93 -11.44
N LYS A 18 11.23 9.16 -12.65
CA LYS A 18 10.59 8.65 -13.88
C LYS A 18 10.57 7.12 -13.94
N VAL A 19 11.67 6.47 -13.56
CA VAL A 19 11.74 4.99 -13.49
C VAL A 19 10.69 4.46 -12.52
N PHE A 20 10.66 4.97 -11.29
CA PHE A 20 9.69 4.51 -10.30
C PHE A 20 8.25 4.82 -10.69
N GLY A 21 7.97 5.97 -11.31
CA GLY A 21 6.65 6.29 -11.84
C GLY A 21 6.18 5.30 -12.90
N ILE A 22 7.08 4.89 -13.81
CA ILE A 22 6.77 3.87 -14.82
C ILE A 22 6.53 2.50 -14.17
N LEU A 23 7.36 2.09 -13.20
CA LEU A 23 7.20 0.82 -12.49
C LEU A 23 5.88 0.76 -11.70
N GLN A 24 5.49 1.86 -11.05
CA GLN A 24 4.21 1.96 -10.34
C GLN A 24 3.04 1.81 -11.30
N ALA A 25 3.03 2.55 -12.42
CA ALA A 25 1.97 2.46 -13.42
C ALA A 25 1.87 1.07 -14.06
N LEU A 26 3.01 0.38 -14.29
CA LEU A 26 3.05 -1.01 -14.73
C LEU A 26 2.48 -1.98 -13.67
N GLY A 27 2.64 -1.66 -12.40
CA GLY A 27 2.14 -2.49 -11.28
C GLY A 27 0.62 -2.45 -11.08
N GLU A 28 -0.06 -1.48 -11.66
CA GLU A 28 -1.52 -1.35 -11.60
C GLU A 28 -2.25 -2.30 -12.54
N GLU A 29 -1.59 -2.71 -13.63
CA GLU A 29 -2.15 -3.55 -14.67
C GLU A 29 -1.32 -4.83 -14.84
N ARG A 30 -1.95 -5.88 -15.37
CA ARG A 30 -1.23 -7.09 -15.75
C ARG A 30 -0.24 -6.81 -16.88
N GLU A 31 -0.65 -5.99 -17.85
CA GLU A 31 0.14 -5.57 -19.01
C GLU A 31 -0.43 -4.26 -19.56
N ILE A 32 0.43 -3.37 -20.06
CA ILE A 32 0.03 -2.06 -20.57
C ILE A 32 0.81 -1.69 -21.83
N GLY A 33 0.14 -1.08 -22.81
CA GLY A 33 0.74 -0.57 -24.02
C GLY A 33 1.46 0.76 -23.80
N ILE A 34 2.51 1.03 -24.59
CA ILE A 34 3.33 2.27 -24.44
C ILE A 34 2.52 3.56 -24.56
N THR A 35 1.46 3.58 -25.37
CA THR A 35 0.61 4.76 -25.56
C THR A 35 -0.13 5.11 -24.29
N GLU A 36 -0.78 4.14 -23.68
CA GLU A 36 -1.51 4.31 -22.43
C GLU A 36 -0.55 4.63 -21.27
N LEU A 37 0.54 3.89 -21.16
CA LEU A 37 1.56 4.13 -20.15
C LEU A 37 2.12 5.57 -20.23
N SER A 38 2.41 6.07 -21.44
CA SER A 38 2.90 7.43 -21.64
C SER A 38 1.92 8.50 -21.17
N GLN A 39 0.61 8.27 -21.35
CA GLN A 39 -0.44 9.15 -20.85
C GLN A 39 -0.53 9.14 -19.32
N ARG A 40 -0.51 7.95 -18.71
CA ARG A 40 -0.58 7.78 -17.24
C ARG A 40 0.58 8.47 -16.53
N VAL A 41 1.81 8.32 -17.07
CA VAL A 41 2.99 8.92 -16.45
C VAL A 41 3.30 10.33 -16.95
N MET A 42 2.45 10.91 -17.81
CA MET A 42 2.58 12.25 -18.40
C MET A 42 3.95 12.50 -19.06
N MET A 43 4.46 11.51 -19.79
CA MET A 43 5.73 11.59 -20.51
C MET A 43 5.56 11.27 -21.99
N SER A 44 6.50 11.77 -22.85
CA SER A 44 6.49 11.41 -24.26
C SER A 44 6.74 9.91 -24.47
N LYS A 45 6.10 9.31 -25.50
CA LYS A 45 6.30 7.90 -25.84
C LYS A 45 7.77 7.54 -26.05
N SER A 46 8.55 8.43 -26.66
CA SER A 46 9.99 8.22 -26.90
C SER A 46 10.78 8.16 -25.59
N THR A 47 10.42 8.98 -24.61
CA THR A 47 11.03 8.95 -23.27
C THR A 47 10.67 7.65 -22.55
N VAL A 48 9.39 7.29 -22.48
CA VAL A 48 8.92 6.06 -21.86
C VAL A 48 9.59 4.84 -22.51
N TYR A 49 9.66 4.80 -23.85
CA TYR A 49 10.32 3.72 -24.58
C TYR A 49 11.78 3.51 -24.15
N ARG A 50 12.55 4.60 -24.03
CA ARG A 50 13.97 4.50 -23.60
C ARG A 50 14.11 3.92 -22.20
N PHE A 51 13.23 4.31 -21.25
CA PHE A 51 13.23 3.75 -19.91
C PHE A 51 12.81 2.28 -19.91
N LEU A 52 11.77 1.91 -20.68
CA LEU A 52 11.31 0.53 -20.81
C LEU A 52 12.41 -0.37 -21.40
N GLN A 53 13.13 0.09 -22.42
CA GLN A 53 14.24 -0.70 -23.00
C GLN A 53 15.35 -0.92 -21.98
N THR A 54 15.72 0.10 -21.21
CA THR A 54 16.72 -0.04 -20.14
C THR A 54 16.25 -1.03 -19.07
N MET A 55 15.00 -0.91 -18.60
CA MET A 55 14.45 -1.80 -17.59
C MET A 55 14.28 -3.23 -18.11
N LYS A 56 13.98 -3.40 -19.42
CA LYS A 56 13.94 -4.70 -20.10
C LYS A 56 15.32 -5.34 -20.13
N THR A 57 16.36 -4.58 -20.48
CA THR A 57 17.75 -5.05 -20.44
C THR A 57 18.18 -5.45 -19.03
N LEU A 58 17.75 -4.70 -18.02
CA LEU A 58 17.98 -5.03 -16.60
C LEU A 58 17.12 -6.20 -16.10
N GLY A 59 16.12 -6.64 -16.87
CA GLY A 59 15.24 -7.76 -16.55
C GLY A 59 14.08 -7.44 -15.60
N TYR A 60 13.80 -6.17 -15.31
CA TYR A 60 12.68 -5.75 -14.45
C TYR A 60 11.36 -5.61 -15.20
N VAL A 61 11.41 -5.44 -16.49
CA VAL A 61 10.26 -5.31 -17.39
C VAL A 61 10.37 -6.36 -18.49
N ALA A 62 9.26 -6.98 -18.83
CA ALA A 62 9.10 -7.84 -20.00
C ALA A 62 8.22 -7.18 -21.04
N GLN A 63 8.37 -7.57 -22.29
CA GLN A 63 7.48 -7.21 -23.39
C GLN A 63 7.03 -8.50 -24.06
N GLU A 64 5.73 -8.72 -24.13
CA GLU A 64 5.16 -9.87 -24.83
C GLU A 64 5.27 -9.70 -26.34
N GLY A 65 5.76 -10.75 -27.03
CA GLY A 65 6.22 -10.67 -28.41
C GLY A 65 5.20 -10.23 -29.42
N GLU A 66 3.91 -10.60 -29.29
CA GLU A 66 2.87 -10.25 -30.25
C GLU A 66 2.02 -9.03 -29.83
N SER A 67 1.90 -8.74 -28.54
CA SER A 67 1.02 -7.69 -28.03
C SER A 67 1.66 -6.31 -27.94
N GLU A 68 2.99 -6.20 -28.11
CA GLU A 68 3.76 -4.98 -27.87
C GLU A 68 3.56 -4.35 -26.47
N LYS A 69 2.89 -5.06 -25.56
CA LYS A 69 2.61 -4.60 -24.20
C LYS A 69 3.74 -4.96 -23.24
N TYR A 70 3.84 -4.18 -22.19
CA TYR A 70 4.88 -4.30 -21.17
C TYR A 70 4.26 -4.75 -19.84
N SER A 71 4.99 -5.57 -19.09
CA SER A 71 4.62 -6.07 -17.78
C SER A 71 5.82 -6.08 -16.84
N LEU A 72 5.56 -6.10 -15.53
CA LEU A 72 6.59 -6.31 -14.51
C LEU A 72 7.04 -7.77 -14.50
N THR A 73 8.31 -8.01 -14.16
CA THR A 73 8.86 -9.35 -13.97
C THR A 73 8.97 -9.74 -12.51
N LEU A 74 9.18 -11.02 -12.23
CA LEU A 74 9.46 -11.53 -10.88
C LEU A 74 10.75 -10.97 -10.26
N LYS A 75 11.62 -10.33 -11.03
CA LYS A 75 12.84 -9.72 -10.51
C LYS A 75 12.57 -8.58 -9.51
N LEU A 76 11.45 -7.86 -9.66
CA LEU A 76 11.00 -6.89 -8.65
C LEU A 76 10.55 -7.57 -7.37
N PHE A 77 9.88 -8.72 -7.48
CA PHE A 77 9.52 -9.52 -6.31
C PHE A 77 10.76 -10.02 -5.56
N GLU A 78 11.79 -10.50 -6.28
CA GLU A 78 13.07 -10.92 -5.66
C GLU A 78 13.70 -9.78 -4.85
N LEU A 79 13.70 -8.56 -5.40
CA LEU A 79 14.23 -7.39 -4.72
C LEU A 79 13.41 -7.05 -3.46
N GLY A 80 12.09 -7.02 -3.58
CA GLY A 80 11.18 -6.77 -2.47
C GLY A 80 11.24 -7.86 -1.39
N ALA A 81 11.33 -9.13 -1.79
CA ALA A 81 11.45 -10.26 -0.88
C ALA A 81 12.71 -10.18 -0.01
N ARG A 82 13.84 -9.70 -0.57
CA ARG A 82 15.06 -9.47 0.21
C ARG A 82 14.88 -8.38 1.29
N ALA A 83 14.15 -7.33 0.97
CA ALA A 83 13.80 -6.30 1.97
C ALA A 83 12.95 -6.89 3.11
N LEU A 84 12.01 -7.78 2.79
CA LEU A 84 11.15 -8.44 3.77
C LEU A 84 11.86 -9.53 4.58
N GLN A 85 12.96 -10.16 4.07
CA GLN A 85 13.71 -11.18 4.80
C GLN A 85 14.29 -10.65 6.13
N ASN A 86 14.56 -9.35 6.22
CA ASN A 86 15.04 -8.70 7.44
C ASN A 86 13.90 -8.37 8.42
N VAL A 87 12.65 -8.67 8.08
CA VAL A 87 11.47 -8.44 8.93
C VAL A 87 11.10 -9.76 9.60
N ASP A 88 11.72 -10.08 10.73
CA ASP A 88 11.39 -11.26 11.57
C ASP A 88 9.91 -11.30 11.99
N LEU A 89 9.23 -10.16 11.91
CA LEU A 89 7.83 -10.00 12.27
C LEU A 89 6.89 -10.93 11.47
N ILE A 90 7.10 -11.09 10.16
CA ILE A 90 6.24 -11.96 9.32
C ILE A 90 6.34 -13.40 9.80
N ARG A 91 7.56 -13.90 10.02
CA ARG A 91 7.78 -15.27 10.47
C ARG A 91 7.23 -15.52 11.86
N SER A 92 7.35 -14.55 12.75
CA SER A 92 6.83 -14.63 14.10
C SER A 92 5.30 -14.56 14.15
N ALA A 93 4.67 -13.80 13.26
CA ALA A 93 3.22 -13.63 13.24
C ALA A 93 2.47 -14.75 12.48
N ASP A 94 3.10 -15.42 11.51
CA ASP A 94 2.42 -16.36 10.60
C ASP A 94 1.66 -17.48 11.34
N ILE A 95 2.26 -18.04 12.40
CA ILE A 95 1.64 -19.14 13.18
C ILE A 95 0.34 -18.63 13.84
N GLN A 96 0.38 -17.48 14.50
CA GLN A 96 -0.78 -16.88 15.18
C GLN A 96 -1.84 -16.42 14.19
N MET A 97 -1.43 -15.87 13.05
CA MET A 97 -2.35 -15.47 11.99
C MET A 97 -3.10 -16.67 11.39
N ARG A 98 -2.40 -17.80 11.17
CA ARG A 98 -3.05 -19.04 10.70
C ARG A 98 -4.03 -19.59 11.70
N GLU A 99 -3.67 -19.58 12.98
CA GLU A 99 -4.58 -20.03 14.04
C GLU A 99 -5.82 -19.13 14.13
N LEU A 100 -5.63 -17.81 14.08
CA LEU A 100 -6.74 -16.85 14.08
C LEU A 100 -7.65 -17.06 12.86
N SER A 101 -7.07 -17.18 11.66
CA SER A 101 -7.83 -17.46 10.43
C SER A 101 -8.58 -18.78 10.51
N ARG A 102 -7.99 -19.81 11.09
CA ARG A 102 -8.64 -21.12 11.29
C ARG A 102 -9.86 -21.04 12.22
N LEU A 103 -9.75 -20.24 13.29
CA LEU A 103 -10.81 -20.05 14.28
C LEU A 103 -11.95 -19.18 13.74
N THR A 104 -11.62 -18.08 13.10
CA THR A 104 -12.60 -17.11 12.60
C THR A 104 -13.10 -17.44 11.19
N LYS A 105 -12.32 -18.18 10.41
CA LYS A 105 -12.49 -18.44 8.96
C LYS A 105 -12.43 -17.19 8.11
N GLU A 106 -12.03 -16.06 8.69
CA GLU A 106 -11.94 -14.76 8.03
C GLU A 106 -10.53 -14.47 7.50
N THR A 107 -10.43 -13.43 6.67
CA THR A 107 -9.15 -12.91 6.18
C THR A 107 -8.40 -12.24 7.32
N VAL A 108 -7.12 -12.56 7.47
CA VAL A 108 -6.24 -11.96 8.47
C VAL A 108 -5.09 -11.24 7.78
N HIS A 109 -4.88 -9.98 8.13
CA HIS A 109 -3.81 -9.13 7.60
C HIS A 109 -2.76 -8.81 8.67
N LEU A 110 -1.50 -8.76 8.26
CA LEU A 110 -0.43 -8.13 9.01
C LEU A 110 -0.06 -6.84 8.31
N GLY A 111 -0.16 -5.74 9.02
CA GLY A 111 0.22 -4.42 8.52
C GLY A 111 1.40 -3.85 9.29
N ALA A 112 2.24 -3.12 8.59
CA ALA A 112 3.31 -2.31 9.17
C ALA A 112 3.05 -0.84 8.88
N LEU A 113 3.43 0.02 9.82
CA LEU A 113 3.42 1.47 9.61
C LEU A 113 4.59 1.86 8.71
N ASP A 114 4.30 2.63 7.69
CA ASP A 114 5.29 3.22 6.80
C ASP A 114 4.87 4.66 6.48
N GLU A 115 5.56 5.61 7.09
CA GLU A 115 5.25 7.04 7.07
C GLU A 115 3.81 7.35 7.54
N ASP A 116 2.93 7.76 6.65
CA ASP A 116 1.54 8.18 6.86
C ASP A 116 0.50 7.09 6.55
N SER A 117 0.94 5.87 6.31
CA SER A 117 0.10 4.78 5.81
C SER A 117 0.43 3.46 6.49
N ILE A 118 -0.48 2.51 6.43
CA ILE A 118 -0.15 1.10 6.67
C ILE A 118 0.17 0.41 5.34
N VAL A 119 1.11 -0.52 5.37
CA VAL A 119 1.39 -1.44 4.26
C VAL A 119 1.06 -2.86 4.71
N TYR A 120 0.23 -3.56 3.96
CA TYR A 120 0.01 -4.99 4.22
C TYR A 120 1.25 -5.78 3.82
N ILE A 121 1.93 -6.38 4.81
CA ILE A 121 3.16 -7.15 4.62
C ILE A 121 2.92 -8.66 4.61
N HIS A 122 1.79 -9.13 5.13
CA HIS A 122 1.35 -10.51 5.08
C HIS A 122 -0.17 -10.62 5.10
N LYS A 123 -0.70 -11.72 4.52
CA LYS A 123 -2.14 -11.98 4.42
C LYS A 123 -2.41 -13.46 4.44
N ILE A 124 -3.46 -13.86 5.15
CA ILE A 124 -4.06 -15.19 5.05
C ILE A 124 -5.50 -15.01 4.59
N ASP A 125 -5.85 -15.62 3.47
CA ASP A 125 -7.18 -15.49 2.88
C ASP A 125 -8.24 -16.25 3.69
N SER A 126 -9.44 -15.70 3.72
CA SER A 126 -10.64 -16.33 4.23
C SER A 126 -10.91 -17.68 3.53
N MET A 127 -11.53 -18.60 4.24
CA MET A 127 -12.03 -19.86 3.66
C MET A 127 -13.34 -19.68 2.89
N TYR A 128 -13.99 -18.53 3.00
CA TYR A 128 -15.22 -18.21 2.27
C TYR A 128 -14.92 -17.82 0.82
N ASN A 129 -15.90 -18.07 -0.07
CA ASN A 129 -15.77 -17.69 -1.49
C ASN A 129 -15.80 -16.18 -1.73
N LEU A 130 -16.41 -15.43 -0.83
CA LEU A 130 -16.38 -13.96 -0.86
C LEU A 130 -15.02 -13.50 -0.33
N ARG A 131 -14.21 -12.91 -1.20
CA ARG A 131 -12.87 -12.46 -0.85
C ARG A 131 -12.81 -10.94 -0.83
N MET A 132 -12.24 -10.41 0.22
CA MET A 132 -11.84 -9.02 0.28
C MET A 132 -10.76 -8.73 -0.77
N TYR A 133 -10.95 -7.67 -1.57
CA TYR A 133 -9.95 -7.24 -2.54
C TYR A 133 -8.78 -6.54 -1.84
N SER A 134 -7.91 -7.33 -1.25
CA SER A 134 -6.70 -6.86 -0.56
C SER A 134 -5.50 -7.67 -1.02
N ARG A 135 -4.33 -7.04 -1.06
CA ARG A 135 -3.08 -7.69 -1.47
C ARG A 135 -1.91 -7.22 -0.61
N VAL A 136 -0.92 -8.07 -0.44
CA VAL A 136 0.39 -7.69 0.13
C VAL A 136 0.99 -6.56 -0.70
N GLY A 137 1.60 -5.58 -0.04
CA GLY A 137 2.13 -4.36 -0.65
C GLY A 137 1.11 -3.23 -0.83
N ARG A 138 -0.19 -3.47 -0.58
CA ARG A 138 -1.19 -2.39 -0.63
C ARG A 138 -1.00 -1.45 0.54
N ARG A 139 -0.98 -0.14 0.23
CA ARG A 139 -1.03 0.94 1.22
C ARG A 139 -2.48 1.29 1.53
N ASN A 140 -2.78 1.52 2.79
CA ASN A 140 -4.10 1.96 3.24
C ASN A 140 -3.95 3.09 4.28
N PRO A 141 -4.96 3.97 4.40
CA PRO A 141 -4.92 5.07 5.35
C PRO A 141 -4.87 4.59 6.81
N LEU A 142 -4.14 5.36 7.64
CA LEU A 142 -4.08 5.12 9.09
C LEU A 142 -5.42 5.41 9.78
N TYR A 143 -6.11 6.46 9.36
CA TYR A 143 -7.29 6.99 10.08
C TYR A 143 -8.55 6.13 9.93
N SER A 144 -8.67 5.33 8.88
CA SER A 144 -9.88 4.60 8.52
C SER A 144 -9.72 3.09 8.51
N THR A 145 -8.59 2.57 8.98
CA THR A 145 -8.35 1.12 9.12
C THR A 145 -8.19 0.72 10.59
N ALA A 146 -8.67 -0.47 10.97
CA ALA A 146 -8.48 -1.01 12.31
C ALA A 146 -7.00 -1.08 12.70
N ILE A 147 -6.15 -1.63 11.81
CA ILE A 147 -4.70 -1.71 12.01
C ILE A 147 -4.08 -0.33 12.21
N GLY A 148 -4.44 0.66 11.38
CA GLY A 148 -3.91 2.01 11.48
C GLY A 148 -4.25 2.66 12.81
N LYS A 149 -5.49 2.54 13.27
CA LYS A 149 -5.92 3.05 14.58
C LYS A 149 -5.16 2.40 15.73
N VAL A 150 -4.94 1.07 15.68
CA VAL A 150 -4.13 0.38 16.70
C VAL A 150 -2.71 0.89 16.67
N LEU A 151 -2.07 0.97 15.53
CA LEU A 151 -0.68 1.43 15.43
C LEU A 151 -0.50 2.88 15.92
N LEU A 152 -1.49 3.74 15.69
CA LEU A 152 -1.49 5.11 16.22
C LEU A 152 -1.77 5.17 17.72
N ALA A 153 -2.68 4.35 18.23
CA ALA A 153 -3.11 4.40 19.63
C ALA A 153 -1.97 4.16 20.64
N TRP A 154 -0.93 3.39 20.27
CA TRP A 154 0.22 3.10 21.13
C TRP A 154 1.46 3.98 20.87
N ARG A 155 1.32 5.02 20.05
CA ARG A 155 2.37 6.02 19.84
C ARG A 155 2.23 7.21 20.78
N ASP A 156 3.28 8.00 20.86
CA ASP A 156 3.24 9.29 21.54
C ASP A 156 2.20 10.21 20.89
N ARG A 157 1.46 10.97 21.70
CA ARG A 157 0.35 11.80 21.22
C ARG A 157 0.80 12.94 20.32
N ASP A 158 1.96 13.50 20.59
CA ASP A 158 2.49 14.60 19.76
C ASP A 158 3.00 14.06 18.41
N GLU A 159 3.62 12.86 18.41
CA GLU A 159 3.97 12.16 17.17
C GLU A 159 2.72 11.82 16.32
N VAL A 160 1.68 11.27 16.95
CA VAL A 160 0.40 10.98 16.28
C VAL A 160 -0.18 12.24 15.65
N LYS A 161 -0.19 13.36 16.39
CA LYS A 161 -0.71 14.62 15.89
C LYS A 161 0.09 15.13 14.69
N GLN A 162 1.42 15.06 14.74
CA GLN A 162 2.27 15.43 13.59
C GLN A 162 1.98 14.56 12.35
N ILE A 163 1.79 13.26 12.53
CA ILE A 163 1.42 12.36 11.42
C ILE A 163 0.07 12.77 10.83
N LEU A 164 -0.94 12.98 11.69
CA LEU A 164 -2.30 13.28 11.27
C LEU A 164 -2.44 14.68 10.64
N ASP A 165 -1.66 15.66 11.09
CA ASP A 165 -1.63 17.00 10.51
C ASP A 165 -1.07 17.00 9.07
N GLY A 166 -0.28 15.99 8.71
CA GLY A 166 0.25 15.78 7.35
C GLY A 166 -0.67 14.98 6.42
N ILE A 167 -1.77 14.41 6.93
CA ILE A 167 -2.67 13.55 6.15
C ILE A 167 -3.77 14.35 5.45
N GLU A 168 -3.96 14.12 4.17
CA GLU A 168 -5.15 14.52 3.45
C GLU A 168 -6.28 13.48 3.69
N TYR A 169 -7.29 13.85 4.48
CA TYR A 169 -8.41 12.98 4.75
C TYR A 169 -9.31 12.84 3.53
N LYS A 170 -9.48 11.61 3.07
CA LYS A 170 -10.39 11.26 1.98
C LYS A 170 -11.58 10.47 2.53
N ARG A 171 -12.78 10.96 2.31
CA ARG A 171 -14.01 10.26 2.67
C ARG A 171 -14.27 9.13 1.68
N SER A 172 -14.24 7.88 2.15
CA SER A 172 -14.56 6.68 1.35
C SER A 172 -16.02 6.27 1.51
N THR A 173 -16.58 6.46 2.71
CA THR A 173 -17.98 6.21 3.07
C THR A 173 -18.50 7.33 3.97
N ASP A 174 -19.80 7.31 4.28
CA ASP A 174 -20.40 8.26 5.23
C ASP A 174 -19.88 8.07 6.66
N ARG A 175 -19.25 6.92 6.95
CA ARG A 175 -18.69 6.59 8.27
C ARG A 175 -17.21 6.91 8.39
N THR A 176 -16.55 7.27 7.29
CA THR A 176 -15.13 7.62 7.34
C THR A 176 -14.88 8.81 8.25
N ILE A 177 -14.05 8.64 9.28
CA ILE A 177 -13.58 9.73 10.13
C ILE A 177 -12.63 10.60 9.32
N THR A 178 -12.93 11.90 9.24
CA THR A 178 -12.13 12.88 8.48
C THR A 178 -11.69 14.08 9.34
N ASN A 179 -11.70 13.91 10.65
CA ASN A 179 -11.36 14.94 11.63
C ASN A 179 -10.33 14.41 12.62
N THR A 180 -9.22 15.13 12.77
CA THR A 180 -8.12 14.76 13.68
C THR A 180 -8.56 14.66 15.13
N ASP A 181 -9.37 15.60 15.62
CA ASP A 181 -9.78 15.61 17.03
C ASP A 181 -10.71 14.42 17.35
N GLU A 182 -11.63 14.11 16.44
CA GLU A 182 -12.50 12.93 16.56
C GLU A 182 -11.68 11.64 16.56
N LEU A 183 -10.69 11.55 15.67
CA LEU A 183 -9.81 10.40 15.62
C LEU A 183 -8.98 10.26 16.90
N LEU A 184 -8.42 11.33 17.45
CA LEU A 184 -7.66 11.30 18.69
C LEU A 184 -8.48 10.79 19.87
N LEU A 185 -9.76 11.20 19.96
CA LEU A 185 -10.69 10.67 20.98
C LEU A 185 -10.99 9.18 20.79
N LEU A 186 -11.10 8.73 19.54
CA LEU A 186 -11.26 7.32 19.23
C LEU A 186 -10.02 6.50 19.60
N LEU A 187 -8.81 7.05 19.35
CA LEU A 187 -7.55 6.36 19.70
C LEU A 187 -7.43 6.15 21.23
N ASP A 188 -7.93 7.06 22.05
CA ASP A 188 -7.97 6.87 23.50
C ASP A 188 -8.85 5.65 23.86
N LYS A 189 -10.01 5.49 23.21
CA LYS A 189 -10.89 4.31 23.38
C LYS A 189 -10.21 3.02 22.88
N VAL A 190 -9.52 3.07 21.72
CA VAL A 190 -8.75 1.93 21.19
C VAL A 190 -7.71 1.48 22.20
N ARG A 191 -7.02 2.40 22.87
CA ARG A 191 -6.03 2.11 23.91
C ARG A 191 -6.67 1.46 25.14
N GLU A 192 -7.84 1.94 25.57
CA GLU A 192 -8.56 1.41 26.73
C GLU A 192 -9.09 -0.01 26.48
N GLN A 193 -9.69 -0.26 25.31
CA GLN A 193 -10.31 -1.55 24.98
C GLN A 193 -9.32 -2.60 24.45
N GLY A 194 -8.12 -2.18 23.99
CA GLY A 194 -7.06 -3.06 23.52
C GLY A 194 -7.17 -3.50 22.05
N TYR A 195 -8.13 -2.98 21.29
CA TYR A 195 -8.30 -3.26 19.86
C TYR A 195 -8.90 -2.06 19.12
N GLY A 196 -8.70 -2.03 17.81
CA GLY A 196 -9.28 -1.03 16.92
C GLY A 196 -10.33 -1.64 15.99
N GLU A 197 -11.26 -0.82 15.52
CA GLU A 197 -12.28 -1.24 14.57
C GLU A 197 -12.28 -0.34 13.34
N ASP A 198 -12.54 -0.94 12.19
CA ASP A 198 -13.02 -0.27 10.98
C ASP A 198 -14.47 -0.72 10.77
N ASN A 199 -15.40 0.18 11.07
CA ASN A 199 -16.84 -0.08 10.96
C ASN A 199 -17.39 0.54 9.68
N GLU A 200 -17.08 -0.09 8.53
CA GLU A 200 -17.50 0.39 7.22
C GLU A 200 -16.91 1.76 6.84
N GLU A 201 -15.70 2.09 7.33
CA GLU A 201 -15.05 3.36 7.06
C GLU A 201 -14.25 3.35 5.75
N GLN A 202 -13.70 2.19 5.36
CA GLN A 202 -13.01 2.00 4.09
C GLN A 202 -13.97 1.61 2.96
N GLU A 203 -14.95 0.76 3.26
CA GLU A 203 -15.88 0.19 2.28
C GLU A 203 -17.19 -0.20 2.98
N GLU A 204 -18.33 0.17 2.39
CA GLU A 204 -19.65 -0.21 2.91
C GLU A 204 -19.81 -1.74 2.96
N GLY A 205 -20.35 -2.25 4.05
CA GLY A 205 -20.52 -3.67 4.29
C GLY A 205 -19.26 -4.40 4.76
N LEU A 206 -18.10 -3.72 4.84
CA LEU A 206 -16.85 -4.28 5.33
C LEU A 206 -16.59 -3.83 6.77
N ARG A 207 -16.32 -4.78 7.66
CA ARG A 207 -15.90 -4.51 9.04
C ARG A 207 -14.60 -5.25 9.35
N CYS A 208 -13.70 -4.56 10.06
CA CYS A 208 -12.43 -5.14 10.50
C CYS A 208 -12.19 -4.84 11.99
N ILE A 209 -11.48 -5.73 12.64
CA ILE A 209 -11.01 -5.60 14.02
C ILE A 209 -9.52 -5.94 14.06
#